data_9f78371113736d2ffa729d2d142bc8f4
#
_entry.id   9f78371113736d2ffa729d2d142bc8f4
#
_cell.length_a   1.000
_cell.length_b   1.000
_cell.length_c   1.000
_cell.angle_alpha   90.00
_cell.angle_beta   90.00
_cell.angle_gamma   90.00
#
_symmetry.space_group_name_H-M   'P 1'
#
loop_
_entity.id
_entity.type
_entity.pdbx_description
1 polymer ?
#
loop_
_entity_poly.entity_id
_entity_poly.type
_entity_poly.pdbx_seq_one_letter_code
_entity_poly.pdbx_strand_id
1 'polypeptide(L)'
;GAHDATVAFVAAGKADAGVLNASVWDKLVEAKKVDTDKVRVFATTPPYFDYNWTVRGDLDPALIKKLTDAFLKLDPNNPDDKEIMALQRASKFIPSKKENYDGIEKAAQSAGLLK
;
A
#
# COMPACT_ATOMS: atom_id res chain seq x y z
N GLY A 1 -12.67 7.05 -3.99
CA GLY A 1 -12.54 8.05 -2.95
C GLY A 1 -11.27 7.87 -2.12
N ALA A 2 -11.01 8.76 -1.21
CA ALA A 2 -9.86 8.68 -0.31
C ALA A 2 -10.17 7.74 0.88
N HIS A 3 -9.16 7.14 1.47
CA HIS A 3 -9.31 6.20 2.59
C HIS A 3 -9.93 6.85 3.84
N ASP A 4 -9.56 8.09 4.15
CA ASP A 4 -10.12 8.89 5.24
C ASP A 4 -11.60 9.19 5.02
N ALA A 5 -12.00 9.48 3.79
CA ALA A 5 -13.40 9.66 3.43
C ALA A 5 -14.24 8.38 3.65
N THR A 6 -13.68 7.20 3.38
CA THR A 6 -14.33 5.92 3.66
C THR A 6 -14.68 5.78 5.13
N VAL A 7 -13.72 6.06 6.02
CA VAL A 7 -13.93 6.00 7.48
C VAL A 7 -15.00 7.00 7.92
N ALA A 8 -14.93 8.23 7.43
CA ALA A 8 -15.92 9.27 7.76
C ALA A 8 -17.32 8.93 7.31
N PHE A 9 -17.46 8.28 6.15
CA PHE A 9 -18.74 7.85 5.61
C PHE A 9 -19.41 6.79 6.49
N VAL A 10 -18.64 5.78 6.92
CA VAL A 10 -19.15 4.74 7.81
C VAL A 10 -19.46 5.33 9.19
N ALA A 11 -18.59 6.16 9.75
CA ALA A 11 -18.81 6.82 11.04
C ALA A 11 -20.07 7.70 11.05
N ALA A 12 -20.41 8.31 9.91
CA ALA A 12 -21.60 9.12 9.74
C ALA A 12 -22.89 8.31 9.44
N GLY A 13 -22.81 6.97 9.38
CA GLY A 13 -23.94 6.10 9.04
C GLY A 13 -24.41 6.22 7.58
N LYS A 14 -23.55 6.75 6.70
CA LYS A 14 -23.86 6.88 5.26
C LYS A 14 -23.51 5.62 4.46
N ALA A 15 -22.84 4.68 5.08
CA ALA A 15 -22.54 3.35 4.57
C ALA A 15 -22.44 2.38 5.76
N ASP A 16 -22.88 1.14 5.58
CA ASP A 16 -22.83 0.10 6.62
C ASP A 16 -21.42 -0.44 6.82
N ALA A 17 -20.62 -0.47 5.76
CA ALA A 17 -19.22 -0.92 5.78
C ALA A 17 -18.40 -0.19 4.72
N GLY A 18 -17.08 -0.25 4.86
CA GLY A 18 -16.14 0.31 3.91
C GLY A 18 -14.83 -0.48 3.90
N VAL A 19 -14.07 -0.33 2.85
CA VAL A 19 -12.77 -0.99 2.65
C VAL A 19 -11.69 0.07 2.50
N LEU A 20 -10.58 -0.10 3.20
CA LEU A 20 -9.40 0.76 3.08
C LEU A 20 -8.12 -0.02 3.34
N ASN A 21 -7.00 0.58 2.99
CA ASN A 21 -5.69 0.01 3.25
C ASN A 21 -5.40 -0.02 4.77
N ALA A 22 -4.94 -1.16 5.28
CA ALA A 22 -4.66 -1.37 6.71
C ALA A 22 -3.64 -0.36 7.25
N SER A 23 -2.57 -0.06 6.51
CA SER A 23 -1.55 0.91 6.94
C SER A 23 -2.09 2.35 7.05
N VAL A 24 -3.13 2.68 6.29
CA VAL A 24 -3.80 3.98 6.41
C VAL A 24 -4.71 3.99 7.64
N TRP A 25 -5.45 2.91 7.88
CA TRP A 25 -6.26 2.76 9.10
C TRP A 25 -5.41 2.94 10.36
N ASP A 26 -4.29 2.22 10.46
CA ASP A 26 -3.40 2.29 11.62
C ASP A 26 -2.91 3.72 11.88
N LYS A 27 -2.50 4.43 10.83
CA LYS A 27 -2.08 5.84 10.94
C LYS A 27 -3.22 6.79 11.34
N LEU A 28 -4.44 6.56 10.86
CA LEU A 28 -5.59 7.36 11.25
C LEU A 28 -5.95 7.16 12.72
N VAL A 29 -5.87 5.92 13.22
CA VAL A 29 -6.09 5.60 14.64
C VAL A 29 -4.99 6.20 15.51
N GLU A 30 -3.72 6.03 15.14
CA GLU A 30 -2.56 6.59 15.83
C GLU A 30 -2.65 8.12 15.93
N ALA A 31 -3.06 8.77 14.85
CA ALA A 31 -3.28 10.22 14.81
C ALA A 31 -4.59 10.68 15.48
N LYS A 32 -5.36 9.77 16.10
CA LYS A 32 -6.66 10.04 16.74
C LYS A 32 -7.68 10.71 15.79
N LYS A 33 -7.60 10.37 14.50
CA LYS A 33 -8.52 10.88 13.46
C LYS A 33 -9.73 9.97 13.21
N VAL A 34 -9.85 8.87 13.96
CA VAL A 34 -10.93 7.90 13.88
C VAL A 34 -11.60 7.80 15.25
N ASP A 35 -12.93 7.89 15.25
CA ASP A 35 -13.74 7.59 16.42
C ASP A 35 -13.98 6.05 16.46
N THR A 36 -13.16 5.35 17.21
CA THR A 36 -13.20 3.89 17.33
C THR A 36 -14.42 3.36 18.09
N ASP A 37 -15.20 4.23 18.73
CA ASP A 37 -16.50 3.88 19.32
C ASP A 37 -17.59 3.77 18.24
N LYS A 38 -17.42 4.46 17.10
CA LYS A 38 -18.37 4.44 15.98
C LYS A 38 -18.00 3.48 14.87
N VAL A 39 -16.70 3.21 14.68
CA VAL A 39 -16.20 2.36 13.62
C VAL A 39 -15.16 1.38 14.15
N ARG A 40 -15.21 0.16 13.63
CA ARG A 40 -14.25 -0.89 13.98
C ARG A 40 -13.87 -1.73 12.78
N VAL A 41 -12.68 -2.29 12.79
CA VAL A 41 -12.30 -3.33 11.83
C VAL A 41 -13.01 -4.63 12.21
N PHE A 42 -13.71 -5.25 11.27
CA PHE A 42 -14.36 -6.54 11.46
C PHE A 42 -13.72 -7.66 10.64
N ALA A 43 -12.95 -7.31 9.60
CA ALA A 43 -12.22 -8.27 8.79
C ALA A 43 -10.95 -7.63 8.23
N THR A 44 -9.89 -8.42 8.10
CA THR A 44 -8.64 -8.06 7.41
C THR A 44 -8.33 -9.14 6.39
N THR A 45 -8.00 -8.73 5.18
CA THR A 45 -7.60 -9.67 4.13
C THR A 45 -6.26 -10.34 4.48
N PRO A 46 -5.94 -11.50 3.89
CA PRO A 46 -4.57 -11.98 3.90
C PRO A 46 -3.61 -10.90 3.39
N PRO A 47 -2.34 -10.88 3.87
CA PRO A 47 -1.35 -9.93 3.38
C PRO A 47 -1.08 -10.16 1.90
N TYR A 48 -0.83 -9.08 1.18
CA TYR A 48 -0.50 -9.10 -0.24
C TYR A 48 0.62 -8.08 -0.51
N PHE A 49 1.32 -8.24 -1.64
CA PHE A 49 2.29 -7.24 -2.09
C PHE A 49 1.53 -6.01 -2.56
N ASP A 50 1.85 -4.87 -1.96
CA ASP A 50 1.20 -3.58 -2.22
C ASP A 50 1.93 -2.85 -3.36
N TYR A 51 2.29 -1.60 -3.17
CA TYR A 51 2.94 -0.78 -4.18
C TYR A 51 4.27 -1.36 -4.66
N ASN A 52 4.56 -1.14 -5.93
CA ASN A 52 5.84 -1.47 -6.53
C ASN A 52 6.31 -0.35 -7.45
N TRP A 53 7.60 -0.31 -7.69
CA TRP A 53 8.19 0.50 -8.74
C TRP A 53 8.29 -0.33 -10.01
N THR A 54 7.63 0.15 -11.07
CA THR A 54 7.55 -0.52 -12.36
C THR A 54 8.27 0.32 -13.41
N VAL A 55 9.06 -0.33 -14.23
CA VAL A 55 9.73 0.28 -15.38
C VAL A 55 9.20 -0.30 -16.70
N ARG A 56 9.42 0.41 -17.79
CA ARG A 56 9.12 -0.14 -19.13
C ARG A 56 9.96 -1.38 -19.39
N GLY A 57 9.37 -2.36 -20.07
CA GLY A 57 10.03 -3.63 -20.37
C GLY A 57 11.23 -3.52 -21.33
N ASP A 58 11.32 -2.42 -22.07
CA ASP A 58 12.41 -2.12 -23.01
C ASP A 58 13.49 -1.19 -22.43
N LEU A 59 13.43 -0.88 -21.13
CA LEU A 59 14.44 -0.09 -20.46
C LEU A 59 15.78 -0.85 -20.42
N ASP A 60 16.88 -0.12 -20.62
CA ASP A 60 18.23 -0.68 -20.55
C ASP A 60 18.42 -1.48 -19.23
N PRO A 61 18.80 -2.78 -19.31
CA PRO A 61 19.01 -3.62 -18.13
C PRO A 61 20.05 -3.05 -17.14
N ALA A 62 21.08 -2.35 -17.63
CA ALA A 62 22.09 -1.72 -16.79
C ALA A 62 21.47 -0.56 -15.97
N LEU A 63 20.55 0.18 -16.54
CA LEU A 63 19.82 1.24 -15.85
C LEU A 63 18.83 0.65 -14.83
N ILE A 64 18.09 -0.42 -15.20
CA ILE A 64 17.21 -1.15 -14.26
C ILE A 64 18.00 -1.60 -13.04
N LYS A 65 19.18 -2.20 -13.26
CA LYS A 65 20.04 -2.64 -12.16
C LYS A 65 20.47 -1.48 -11.26
N LYS A 66 20.88 -0.34 -11.83
CA LYS A 66 21.28 0.84 -11.06
C LYS A 66 20.12 1.39 -10.21
N LEU A 67 18.91 1.46 -10.77
CA LEU A 67 17.72 1.90 -10.06
C LEU A 67 17.38 0.94 -8.92
N THR A 68 17.37 -0.36 -9.19
CA THR A 68 17.12 -1.39 -8.19
C THR A 68 18.12 -1.31 -7.04
N ASP A 69 19.40 -1.24 -7.35
CA ASP A 69 20.48 -1.14 -6.35
C ASP A 69 20.32 0.14 -5.50
N ALA A 70 19.90 1.25 -6.10
CA ALA A 70 19.68 2.51 -5.40
C ALA A 70 18.55 2.37 -4.37
N PHE A 71 17.41 1.78 -4.73
CA PHE A 71 16.30 1.54 -3.79
C PHE A 71 16.69 0.56 -2.68
N LEU A 72 17.39 -0.52 -3.01
CA LEU A 72 17.77 -1.55 -2.04
C LEU A 72 18.84 -1.09 -1.05
N LYS A 73 19.59 -0.03 -1.37
CA LYS A 73 20.60 0.57 -0.49
C LYS A 73 20.03 1.52 0.56
N LEU A 74 18.78 1.94 0.42
CA LEU A 74 18.17 2.83 1.40
C LEU A 74 18.18 2.17 2.78
N ASP A 75 18.77 2.86 3.76
CA ASP A 75 18.96 2.39 5.13
C ASP A 75 17.94 3.07 6.07
N PRO A 76 17.06 2.31 6.74
CA PRO A 76 16.11 2.87 7.70
C PRO A 76 16.75 3.53 8.93
N ASN A 77 18.05 3.31 9.16
CA ASN A 77 18.79 3.97 10.24
C ASN A 77 19.40 5.32 9.80
N ASN A 78 19.45 5.59 8.50
CA ASN A 78 19.87 6.88 7.96
C ASN A 78 18.66 7.83 7.95
N PRO A 79 18.74 9.04 8.58
CA PRO A 79 17.61 9.96 8.65
C PRO A 79 17.06 10.39 7.29
N ASP A 80 17.93 10.67 6.32
CA ASP A 80 17.54 11.13 4.98
C ASP A 80 16.84 10.01 4.21
N ASP A 81 17.38 8.79 4.25
CA ASP A 81 16.78 7.62 3.60
C ASP A 81 15.44 7.27 4.25
N LYS A 82 15.33 7.41 5.57
CA LYS A 82 14.10 7.19 6.31
C LYS A 82 13.00 8.17 5.88
N GLU A 83 13.34 9.42 5.64
CA GLU A 83 12.38 10.42 5.14
C GLU A 83 11.86 10.04 3.75
N ILE A 84 12.75 9.61 2.84
CA ILE A 84 12.37 9.11 1.51
C ILE A 84 11.41 7.92 1.62
N MET A 85 11.74 6.94 2.45
CA MET A 85 10.91 5.75 2.65
C MET A 85 9.56 6.07 3.30
N ALA A 86 9.52 7.06 4.20
CA ALA A 86 8.29 7.46 4.88
C ALA A 86 7.22 8.00 3.91
N LEU A 87 7.62 8.62 2.79
CA LEU A 87 6.71 9.05 1.73
C LEU A 87 5.90 7.88 1.15
N GLN A 88 6.49 6.69 1.13
CA GLN A 88 5.86 5.44 0.66
C GLN A 88 5.29 4.60 1.80
N ARG A 89 5.32 5.09 3.04
CA ARG A 89 4.99 4.32 4.25
C ARG A 89 5.78 3.02 4.34
N ALA A 90 6.99 3.01 3.79
CA ALA A 90 7.89 1.88 3.77
C ALA A 90 8.95 2.00 4.86
N SER A 91 9.32 0.89 5.46
CA SER A 91 10.49 0.78 6.34
C SER A 91 11.68 0.15 5.63
N LYS A 92 11.46 -0.43 4.46
CA LYS A 92 12.47 -1.07 3.63
C LYS A 92 11.91 -1.33 2.23
N PHE A 93 12.77 -1.28 1.21
CA PHE A 93 12.47 -1.81 -0.12
C PHE A 93 13.03 -3.23 -0.23
N ILE A 94 12.31 -4.08 -0.95
CA ILE A 94 12.69 -5.47 -1.20
C ILE A 94 12.60 -5.78 -2.69
N PRO A 95 13.37 -6.74 -3.20
CA PRO A 95 13.19 -7.24 -4.56
C PRO A 95 11.77 -7.77 -4.74
N SER A 96 11.19 -7.52 -5.91
CA SER A 96 9.87 -8.03 -6.26
C SER A 96 9.91 -8.77 -7.59
N LYS A 97 8.90 -9.58 -7.85
CA LYS A 97 8.71 -10.34 -9.06
C LYS A 97 7.22 -10.40 -9.41
N LYS A 98 6.92 -10.67 -10.68
CA LYS A 98 5.55 -10.68 -11.20
C LYS A 98 4.63 -11.61 -10.40
N GLU A 99 5.11 -12.79 -10.04
CA GLU A 99 4.34 -13.84 -9.35
C GLU A 99 3.80 -13.41 -7.99
N ASN A 100 4.44 -12.40 -7.36
CA ASN A 100 3.96 -11.81 -6.11
C ASN A 100 2.57 -11.16 -6.25
N TYR A 101 2.16 -10.85 -7.47
CA TYR A 101 0.90 -10.14 -7.80
C TYR A 101 -0.17 -11.04 -8.41
N ASP A 102 0.07 -12.35 -8.56
CA ASP A 102 -0.87 -13.31 -9.16
C ASP A 102 -2.22 -13.31 -8.43
N GLY A 103 -2.22 -13.16 -7.10
CA GLY A 103 -3.44 -13.08 -6.31
C GLY A 103 -4.27 -11.84 -6.61
N ILE A 104 -3.61 -10.70 -6.80
CA ILE A 104 -4.26 -9.43 -7.17
C ILE A 104 -4.79 -9.50 -8.60
N GLU A 105 -4.04 -10.09 -9.52
CA GLU A 105 -4.46 -10.32 -10.90
C GLU A 105 -5.75 -11.15 -10.96
N LYS A 106 -5.79 -12.28 -10.23
CA LYS A 106 -6.98 -13.13 -10.12
C LYS A 106 -8.18 -12.39 -9.52
N ALA A 107 -7.96 -11.59 -8.48
CA ALA A 107 -9.01 -10.79 -7.88
C ALA A 107 -9.55 -9.74 -8.86
N ALA A 108 -8.68 -9.07 -9.60
CA ALA A 108 -9.07 -8.09 -10.61
C ALA A 108 -9.84 -8.73 -11.77
N GLN A 109 -9.45 -9.94 -12.21
CA GLN A 109 -10.19 -10.72 -13.21
C GLN A 109 -11.59 -11.10 -12.69
N SER A 110 -11.68 -11.59 -11.45
CA SER A 110 -12.95 -11.94 -10.82
C SER A 110 -13.89 -10.74 -10.65
N ALA A 111 -13.34 -9.56 -10.46
CA ALA A 111 -14.07 -8.31 -10.36
C ALA A 111 -14.39 -7.69 -11.74
N GLY A 112 -13.97 -8.31 -12.85
CA GLY A 112 -14.18 -7.79 -14.21
C GLY A 112 -13.32 -6.55 -14.55
N LEU A 113 -12.27 -6.27 -13.76
CA LEU A 113 -11.35 -5.15 -13.99
C LEU A 113 -10.25 -5.49 -15.01
N LEU A 114 -9.93 -6.77 -15.13
CA LEU A 114 -9.02 -7.31 -16.16
C LEU A 114 -9.76 -8.36 -16.99
N LYS A 115 -9.45 -8.37 -18.30
CA LYS A 115 -9.96 -9.36 -19.27
C LYS A 115 -8.97 -10.49 -19.44
#